data_bed12c25f89a20a23db7229688b3fc51
#
_entry.id   bed12c25f89a20a23db7229688b3fc51
#
_cell.length_a   1.000
_cell.length_b   1.000
_cell.length_c   1.000
_cell.angle_alpha   90.00
_cell.angle_beta   90.00
_cell.angle_gamma   90.00
#
_symmetry.space_group_name_H-M   'P 1'
#
loop_
_entity.id
_entity.type
_entity.pdbx_description
1 polymer ?
#
loop_
_entity_poly.entity_id
_entity_poly.type
_entity_poly.pdbx_seq_one_letter_code
_entity_poly.pdbx_strand_id
1 'polypeptide(L)'
;LQGPIVPVTVEVTDDDGNVSFVPDETAKAIFGFDTISGFRNLPMTSYVYFAAGSSIGDPSLGEYDGTLEWYNLLQGYQPQPDVDNPVPYLNPLTNEPTKFTLDGDPTRATGWTDGVPLPPGDRRIVLNTGPFDMQMGDVQEVVVALIGGIGSDRFRSVSKLKFNDLFVQDAYNSFFQVPPPPAAPQVRAAQLDKAVVL
;
A
#
# COMPACT_ATOMS: atom_id res chain seq x y z
N LEU A 1 1.38 -1.49 -2.10
CA LEU A 1 2.66 -1.60 -1.39
C LEU A 1 2.77 -2.96 -0.72
N GLN A 2 3.80 -3.71 -1.05
CA GLN A 2 4.18 -4.95 -0.37
C GLN A 2 5.51 -4.70 0.34
N GLY A 3 5.53 -4.88 1.64
CA GLY A 3 6.67 -4.56 2.47
C GLY A 3 7.66 -5.70 2.66
N PRO A 4 8.69 -5.46 3.47
CA PRO A 4 9.69 -6.44 3.87
C PRO A 4 9.08 -7.71 4.44
N ILE A 5 9.83 -8.81 4.38
CA ILE A 5 9.42 -10.06 5.04
C ILE A 5 9.88 -10.05 6.49
N VAL A 6 9.02 -10.55 7.36
CA VAL A 6 9.35 -10.77 8.78
C VAL A 6 8.98 -12.20 9.18
N PRO A 7 9.75 -12.82 10.07
CA PRO A 7 9.44 -14.16 10.56
C PRO A 7 8.11 -14.17 11.31
N VAL A 8 7.40 -15.27 11.19
CA VAL A 8 6.17 -15.54 11.95
C VAL A 8 6.45 -16.72 12.87
N THR A 9 6.11 -16.58 14.15
CA THR A 9 6.23 -17.65 15.13
C THR A 9 4.87 -17.96 15.74
N VAL A 10 4.67 -19.21 16.12
CA VAL A 10 3.52 -19.67 16.89
C VAL A 10 3.98 -20.13 18.26
N GLU A 11 3.15 -19.89 19.25
CA GLU A 11 3.34 -20.37 20.60
C GLU A 11 2.99 -21.86 20.67
N VAL A 12 3.91 -22.66 21.20
CA VAL A 12 3.72 -24.09 21.43
C VAL A 12 3.98 -24.37 22.90
N THR A 13 3.05 -25.06 23.54
CA THR A 13 3.20 -25.54 24.93
C THR A 13 3.48 -27.05 24.91
N ASP A 14 4.55 -27.44 25.54
CA ASP A 14 4.90 -28.88 25.69
C ASP A 14 4.06 -29.57 26.77
N ASP A 15 4.20 -30.89 26.90
CA ASP A 15 3.46 -31.69 27.87
C ASP A 15 3.79 -31.34 29.33
N ASP A 16 4.93 -30.68 29.57
CA ASP A 16 5.36 -30.20 30.89
C ASP A 16 4.86 -28.77 31.18
N GLY A 17 4.13 -28.16 30.25
CA GLY A 17 3.56 -26.81 30.38
C GLY A 17 4.55 -25.69 30.06
N ASN A 18 5.72 -25.96 29.47
CA ASN A 18 6.66 -24.94 29.08
C ASN A 18 6.22 -24.34 27.73
N VAL A 19 6.26 -23.01 27.65
CA VAL A 19 5.92 -22.27 26.46
C VAL A 19 7.18 -21.99 25.63
N SER A 20 7.13 -22.30 24.34
CA SER A 20 8.18 -21.97 23.37
C SER A 20 7.57 -21.34 22.10
N PHE A 21 8.38 -20.55 21.38
CA PHE A 21 7.97 -19.96 20.10
C PHE A 21 8.74 -20.66 18.99
N VAL A 22 8.01 -21.28 18.06
CA VAL A 22 8.58 -21.95 16.89
C VAL A 22 8.13 -21.28 15.59
N PRO A 23 8.91 -21.39 14.49
CA PRO A 23 8.49 -20.84 13.20
C PRO A 23 7.11 -21.37 12.76
N ASP A 24 6.25 -20.49 12.29
CA ASP A 24 4.98 -20.89 11.66
C ASP A 24 5.21 -21.25 10.19
N GLU A 25 5.47 -22.51 9.92
CA GLU A 25 5.71 -23.03 8.56
C GLU A 25 4.49 -22.88 7.63
N THR A 26 3.31 -22.56 8.15
CA THR A 26 2.11 -22.29 7.35
C THR A 26 2.07 -20.86 6.82
N ALA A 27 2.75 -19.93 7.49
CA ALA A 27 2.91 -18.57 7.02
C ALA A 27 3.78 -18.53 5.75
N LYS A 28 3.39 -17.69 4.80
CA LYS A 28 4.10 -17.55 3.52
C LYS A 28 4.27 -16.10 3.13
N ALA A 29 5.47 -15.75 2.74
CA ALA A 29 5.81 -14.46 2.15
C ALA A 29 6.23 -14.62 0.70
N ILE A 30 6.11 -13.54 -0.08
CA ILE A 30 6.69 -13.43 -1.42
C ILE A 30 7.98 -12.62 -1.32
N PHE A 31 9.07 -13.15 -1.86
CA PHE A 31 10.37 -12.50 -1.92
C PHE A 31 11.14 -12.99 -3.17
N GLY A 32 11.63 -12.06 -4.00
CA GLY A 32 12.37 -12.40 -5.20
C GLY A 32 11.61 -13.27 -6.21
N PHE A 33 10.30 -13.07 -6.35
CA PHE A 33 9.39 -13.89 -7.18
C PHE A 33 9.26 -15.36 -6.73
N ASP A 34 9.47 -15.63 -5.46
CA ASP A 34 9.28 -16.96 -4.88
C ASP A 34 8.50 -16.88 -3.57
N THR A 35 8.05 -18.02 -3.10
CA THR A 35 7.34 -18.13 -1.82
C THR A 35 8.28 -18.68 -0.75
N ILE A 36 8.41 -17.96 0.36
CA ILE A 36 9.20 -18.35 1.51
C ILE A 36 8.27 -18.70 2.68
N SER A 37 8.40 -19.94 3.21
CA SER A 37 7.66 -20.37 4.40
C SER A 37 8.27 -19.83 5.69
N GLY A 38 7.47 -19.69 6.74
CA GLY A 38 7.90 -19.15 8.03
C GLY A 38 7.93 -17.62 8.09
N PHE A 39 7.53 -16.93 7.03
CA PHE A 39 7.56 -15.47 6.91
C PHE A 39 6.23 -14.91 6.42
N ARG A 40 6.02 -13.64 6.67
CA ARG A 40 4.96 -12.85 6.04
C ARG A 40 5.53 -11.54 5.52
N ASN A 41 4.95 -10.98 4.47
CA ASN A 41 5.24 -9.63 4.05
C ASN A 41 4.53 -8.64 4.98
N LEU A 42 5.24 -7.58 5.39
CA LEU A 42 4.62 -6.52 6.17
C LEU A 42 3.63 -5.72 5.30
N PRO A 43 2.45 -5.41 5.81
CA PRO A 43 1.51 -4.53 5.14
C PRO A 43 1.99 -3.08 5.21
N MET A 44 1.28 -2.18 4.53
CA MET A 44 1.41 -0.75 4.74
C MET A 44 0.99 -0.41 6.18
N THR A 45 1.87 0.25 6.92
CA THR A 45 1.65 0.61 8.33
C THR A 45 1.23 2.06 8.53
N SER A 46 1.50 2.90 7.54
CA SER A 46 0.93 4.26 7.50
C SER A 46 0.88 4.82 6.08
N TYR A 47 -0.05 5.72 5.89
CA TYR A 47 -0.20 6.57 4.72
C TYR A 47 -0.44 7.99 5.20
N VAL A 48 0.55 8.87 5.06
CA VAL A 48 0.50 10.23 5.54
C VAL A 48 0.90 11.22 4.45
N TYR A 49 0.58 12.48 4.62
CA TYR A 49 0.90 13.52 3.66
C TYR A 49 1.45 14.77 4.32
N PHE A 50 2.15 15.57 3.54
CA PHE A 50 2.46 16.95 3.83
C PHE A 50 2.23 17.83 2.59
N ALA A 51 2.11 19.13 2.78
CA ALA A 51 1.73 20.05 1.72
C ALA A 51 2.47 21.38 1.88
N ALA A 52 3.10 21.84 0.81
CA ALA A 52 3.76 23.15 0.80
C ALA A 52 2.78 24.26 1.16
N GLY A 53 3.23 25.19 2.03
CA GLY A 53 2.44 26.34 2.46
C GLY A 53 1.25 26.01 3.38
N SER A 54 1.21 24.83 3.94
CA SER A 54 0.21 24.40 4.94
C SER A 54 0.82 24.31 6.35
N SER A 55 -0.03 24.07 7.34
CA SER A 55 0.41 23.81 8.72
C SER A 55 1.17 22.49 8.88
N ILE A 56 1.06 21.60 7.90
CA ILE A 56 1.80 20.33 7.79
C ILE A 56 2.75 20.52 6.60
N GLY A 57 3.82 21.29 6.82
CA GLY A 57 4.76 21.70 5.78
C GLY A 57 5.77 20.62 5.40
N ASP A 58 6.59 20.95 4.42
CA ASP A 58 7.68 20.08 3.99
C ASP A 58 8.75 19.99 5.08
N PRO A 59 9.32 18.79 5.32
CA PRO A 59 10.50 18.66 6.15
C PRO A 59 11.66 19.53 5.65
N SER A 60 12.40 20.10 6.57
CA SER A 60 13.59 20.91 6.27
C SER A 60 14.65 20.08 5.55
N LEU A 61 15.24 20.62 4.48
CA LEU A 61 16.28 19.92 3.72
C LEU A 61 17.67 20.40 4.14
N GLY A 62 18.59 19.45 4.34
CA GLY A 62 19.98 19.74 4.66
C GLY A 62 20.26 20.11 6.12
N GLU A 63 19.27 20.00 6.99
CA GLU A 63 19.36 20.29 8.41
C GLU A 63 19.04 19.05 9.26
N TYR A 64 19.56 19.00 10.47
CA TYR A 64 19.34 17.87 11.37
C TYR A 64 17.86 17.72 11.76
N ASP A 65 17.20 18.84 12.03
CA ASP A 65 15.77 18.86 12.37
C ASP A 65 14.91 18.23 11.27
N GLY A 66 15.25 18.48 10.01
CA GLY A 66 14.56 17.84 8.88
C GLY A 66 14.72 16.30 8.87
N THR A 67 15.85 15.78 9.35
CA THR A 67 16.04 14.34 9.54
C THR A 67 15.06 13.77 10.57
N LEU A 68 14.86 14.49 11.69
CA LEU A 68 13.89 14.10 12.72
C LEU A 68 12.45 14.20 12.22
N GLU A 69 12.14 15.23 11.43
CA GLU A 69 10.84 15.39 10.77
C GLU A 69 10.55 14.22 9.83
N TRP A 70 11.52 13.79 9.02
CA TRP A 70 11.41 12.59 8.18
C TRP A 70 11.24 11.32 9.02
N TYR A 71 11.95 11.20 10.13
CA TYR A 71 11.81 10.05 11.02
C TYR A 71 10.39 9.92 11.58
N ASN A 72 9.77 11.03 11.98
CA ASN A 72 8.38 11.05 12.40
C ASN A 72 7.40 10.67 11.26
N LEU A 73 7.63 11.19 10.04
CA LEU A 73 6.83 10.81 8.87
C LEU A 73 6.92 9.30 8.57
N LEU A 74 8.10 8.70 8.69
CA LEU A 74 8.29 7.26 8.49
C LEU A 74 7.54 6.41 9.52
N GLN A 75 7.21 6.99 10.67
CA GLN A 75 6.39 6.35 11.69
C GLN A 75 4.88 6.68 11.60
N GLY A 76 4.50 7.51 10.63
CA GLY A 76 3.10 7.92 10.42
C GLY A 76 2.65 9.09 11.30
N TYR A 77 3.60 9.95 11.73
CA TYR A 77 3.33 11.18 12.47
C TYR A 77 3.58 12.42 11.60
N GLN A 78 3.14 13.58 12.08
CA GLN A 78 3.40 14.85 11.40
C GLN A 78 4.90 15.18 11.40
N PRO A 79 5.38 15.92 10.37
CA PRO A 79 6.78 16.33 10.28
C PRO A 79 7.12 17.37 11.34
N GLN A 80 7.59 16.91 12.48
CA GLN A 80 8.00 17.68 13.64
C GLN A 80 9.37 17.17 14.14
N PRO A 81 10.29 18.01 14.60
CA PRO A 81 11.62 17.56 15.02
C PRO A 81 11.62 16.86 16.39
N ASP A 82 10.57 16.99 17.20
CA ASP A 82 10.45 16.30 18.49
C ASP A 82 10.02 14.83 18.27
N VAL A 83 10.97 13.91 18.34
CA VAL A 83 10.74 12.47 18.16
C VAL A 83 10.32 11.77 19.45
N ASP A 84 10.52 12.40 20.59
CA ASP A 84 10.12 11.86 21.89
C ASP A 84 8.61 12.12 22.16
N ASN A 85 8.07 13.19 21.57
CA ASN A 85 6.66 13.55 21.66
C ASN A 85 6.06 13.77 20.25
N PRO A 86 5.93 12.72 19.42
CA PRO A 86 5.48 12.85 18.05
C PRO A 86 4.03 13.31 17.96
N VAL A 87 3.74 14.20 17.04
CA VAL A 87 2.39 14.74 16.82
C VAL A 87 1.61 13.84 15.88
N PRO A 88 0.49 13.23 16.30
CA PRO A 88 -0.32 12.40 15.43
C PRO A 88 -1.08 13.23 14.38
N TYR A 89 -1.41 12.62 13.25
CA TYR A 89 -2.49 13.11 12.40
C TYR A 89 -3.82 12.84 13.09
N LEU A 90 -4.76 13.76 12.95
CA LEU A 90 -6.13 13.59 13.43
C LEU A 90 -7.06 13.46 12.23
N ASN A 91 -7.93 12.47 12.24
CA ASN A 91 -9.00 12.38 11.26
C ASN A 91 -9.98 13.56 11.49
N PRO A 92 -10.18 14.44 10.51
CA PRO A 92 -10.97 15.67 10.71
C PRO A 92 -12.48 15.42 10.92
N LEU A 93 -12.96 14.20 10.69
CA LEU A 93 -14.36 13.82 10.85
C LEU A 93 -14.65 13.24 12.24
N THR A 94 -13.66 12.55 12.83
CA THR A 94 -13.80 11.86 14.12
C THR A 94 -12.99 12.51 15.24
N ASN A 95 -11.98 13.31 14.87
CA ASN A 95 -10.96 13.88 15.76
C ASN A 95 -10.09 12.81 16.47
N GLU A 96 -10.07 11.59 15.94
CA GLU A 96 -9.25 10.50 16.46
C GLU A 96 -7.88 10.47 15.78
N PRO A 97 -6.81 10.10 16.52
CA PRO A 97 -5.49 9.88 15.93
C PRO A 97 -5.52 8.80 14.86
N THR A 98 -4.82 9.05 13.75
CA THR A 98 -4.72 8.09 12.64
C THR A 98 -3.32 8.09 12.05
N LYS A 99 -2.89 6.92 11.57
CA LYS A 99 -1.73 6.75 10.70
C LYS A 99 -2.11 6.61 9.21
N PHE A 100 -3.40 6.68 8.91
CA PHE A 100 -3.93 6.59 7.55
C PHE A 100 -4.75 7.84 7.25
N THR A 101 -4.10 8.81 6.66
CA THR A 101 -4.76 10.05 6.23
C THR A 101 -5.50 9.83 4.90
N LEU A 102 -6.49 10.67 4.61
CA LEU A 102 -7.24 10.60 3.36
C LEU A 102 -7.84 9.21 3.08
N ASP A 103 -8.32 8.55 4.13
CA ASP A 103 -8.88 7.19 4.12
C ASP A 103 -10.27 7.09 3.46
N GLY A 104 -10.77 8.20 2.95
CA GLY A 104 -12.10 8.29 2.37
C GLY A 104 -12.21 7.74 0.94
N ASP A 105 -13.45 7.48 0.56
CA ASP A 105 -13.81 7.07 -0.80
C ASP A 105 -14.57 8.18 -1.53
N PRO A 106 -13.92 8.91 -2.45
CA PRO A 106 -14.57 9.99 -3.18
C PRO A 106 -15.70 9.50 -4.10
N THR A 107 -15.70 8.21 -4.50
CA THR A 107 -16.77 7.66 -5.35
C THR A 107 -18.05 7.38 -4.57
N ARG A 108 -17.93 7.20 -3.26
CA ARG A 108 -19.04 6.98 -2.32
C ARG A 108 -19.36 8.20 -1.48
N ALA A 109 -18.54 9.25 -1.59
CA ALA A 109 -18.59 10.44 -0.74
C ALA A 109 -18.55 10.10 0.77
N THR A 110 -17.69 9.15 1.17
CA THR A 110 -17.53 8.69 2.55
C THR A 110 -16.10 8.89 3.03
N GLY A 111 -15.94 9.05 4.35
CA GLY A 111 -14.63 9.18 5.01
C GLY A 111 -13.90 10.49 4.68
N TRP A 112 -12.65 10.57 5.07
CA TRP A 112 -11.81 11.74 4.87
C TRP A 112 -11.23 11.75 3.45
N THR A 113 -11.77 12.62 2.59
CA THR A 113 -11.23 12.86 1.25
C THR A 113 -10.41 14.15 1.21
N ASP A 114 -9.56 14.31 0.18
CA ASP A 114 -8.80 15.56 -0.03
C ASP A 114 -9.76 16.76 -0.21
N GLY A 115 -9.32 17.93 0.30
CA GLY A 115 -10.17 19.12 0.38
C GLY A 115 -10.80 19.33 1.77
N VAL A 116 -10.61 18.40 2.71
CA VAL A 116 -11.01 18.50 4.11
C VAL A 116 -9.81 18.07 4.96
N PRO A 117 -9.26 18.82 5.86
CA PRO A 117 -9.45 20.23 6.27
C PRO A 117 -8.71 21.27 5.41
N LEU A 118 -7.83 20.84 4.51
CA LEU A 118 -7.06 21.71 3.64
C LEU A 118 -7.70 21.77 2.24
N PRO A 119 -7.72 22.92 1.57
CA PRO A 119 -8.19 23.00 0.19
C PRO A 119 -7.35 22.10 -0.72
N PRO A 120 -7.91 21.59 -1.83
CA PRO A 120 -7.15 20.81 -2.80
C PRO A 120 -5.91 21.57 -3.29
N GLY A 121 -4.78 20.86 -3.43
CA GLY A 121 -3.52 21.49 -3.84
C GLY A 121 -2.40 20.45 -3.95
N ASP A 122 -1.16 20.93 -3.93
CA ASP A 122 0.02 20.07 -3.92
C ASP A 122 0.03 19.19 -2.66
N ARG A 123 0.11 17.89 -2.87
CA ARG A 123 0.19 16.88 -1.82
C ARG A 123 1.38 15.97 -2.10
N ARG A 124 2.23 15.84 -1.09
CA ARG A 124 3.29 14.86 -1.07
C ARG A 124 2.90 13.79 -0.07
N ILE A 125 3.02 12.55 -0.50
CA ILE A 125 2.55 11.40 0.28
C ILE A 125 3.73 10.52 0.68
N VAL A 126 3.63 9.92 1.85
CA VAL A 126 4.58 8.94 2.37
C VAL A 126 3.81 7.66 2.68
N LEU A 127 4.23 6.57 2.06
CA LEU A 127 3.72 5.23 2.32
C LEU A 127 4.79 4.49 3.11
N ASN A 128 4.42 3.97 4.27
CA ASN A 128 5.35 3.29 5.15
C ASN A 128 4.96 1.82 5.34
N THR A 129 5.97 1.00 5.51
CA THR A 129 5.87 -0.39 5.94
C THR A 129 6.95 -0.63 6.99
N GLY A 130 6.64 -1.40 8.01
CA GLY A 130 7.56 -1.59 9.13
C GLY A 130 6.93 -1.15 10.47
N PRO A 131 7.72 -1.06 11.55
CA PRO A 131 9.17 -1.29 11.60
C PRO A 131 9.57 -2.76 11.41
N PHE A 132 10.81 -3.00 11.06
CA PHE A 132 11.42 -4.33 10.99
C PHE A 132 12.91 -4.25 11.33
N ASP A 133 13.47 -5.34 11.81
CA ASP A 133 14.88 -5.44 12.17
C ASP A 133 15.69 -6.00 11.00
N MET A 134 16.93 -5.53 10.85
CA MET A 134 17.90 -6.03 9.89
C MET A 134 19.25 -6.28 10.59
N GLN A 135 19.87 -7.38 10.25
CA GLN A 135 21.24 -7.68 10.64
C GLN A 135 22.20 -7.40 9.47
N MET A 136 23.50 -7.39 9.78
CA MET A 136 24.51 -7.20 8.75
C MET A 136 24.44 -8.35 7.72
N GLY A 137 24.23 -8.01 6.48
CA GLY A 137 24.10 -8.97 5.37
C GLY A 137 22.65 -9.32 4.98
N ASP A 138 21.67 -8.89 5.78
CA ASP A 138 20.26 -9.10 5.42
C ASP A 138 19.87 -8.29 4.18
N VAL A 139 19.00 -8.88 3.39
CA VAL A 139 18.39 -8.24 2.22
C VAL A 139 16.88 -8.24 2.40
N GLN A 140 16.27 -7.08 2.16
CA GLN A 140 14.82 -6.92 2.18
C GLN A 140 14.33 -6.36 0.85
N GLU A 141 13.10 -6.68 0.50
CA GLU A 141 12.44 -6.23 -0.72
C GLU A 141 11.17 -5.43 -0.37
N VAL A 142 11.00 -4.30 -1.06
CA VAL A 142 9.77 -3.52 -1.00
C VAL A 142 9.25 -3.36 -2.43
N VAL A 143 8.03 -3.80 -2.68
CA VAL A 143 7.42 -3.72 -4.01
C VAL A 143 6.34 -2.64 -4.01
N VAL A 144 6.46 -1.70 -4.92
CA VAL A 144 5.52 -0.59 -5.11
C VAL A 144 5.00 -0.61 -6.53
N ALA A 145 3.69 -0.54 -6.68
CA ALA A 145 3.04 -0.39 -7.98
C ALA A 145 2.55 1.06 -8.16
N LEU A 146 2.82 1.63 -9.33
CA LEU A 146 2.22 2.87 -9.78
C LEU A 146 1.11 2.54 -10.77
N ILE A 147 -0.13 2.86 -10.41
CA ILE A 147 -1.32 2.46 -11.13
C ILE A 147 -2.08 3.69 -11.62
N GLY A 148 -2.50 3.67 -12.88
CA GLY A 148 -3.33 4.69 -13.48
C GLY A 148 -4.74 4.20 -13.81
N GLY A 149 -5.70 5.11 -13.87
CA GLY A 149 -7.08 4.84 -14.31
C GLY A 149 -7.68 6.05 -15.00
N ILE A 150 -8.24 5.85 -16.19
CA ILE A 150 -8.94 6.90 -16.95
C ILE A 150 -10.40 6.46 -17.16
N GLY A 151 -11.33 7.31 -16.75
CA GLY A 151 -12.77 7.17 -16.97
C GLY A 151 -13.35 8.42 -17.62
N SER A 152 -14.66 8.44 -17.83
CA SER A 152 -15.38 9.58 -18.42
C SER A 152 -15.37 10.84 -17.53
N ASP A 153 -15.13 10.69 -16.26
CA ASP A 153 -15.02 11.74 -15.26
C ASP A 153 -14.11 11.31 -14.11
N ARG A 154 -13.85 12.24 -13.17
CA ARG A 154 -12.95 12.00 -12.03
C ARG A 154 -13.36 10.77 -11.17
N PHE A 155 -14.65 10.58 -10.93
CA PHE A 155 -15.13 9.45 -10.11
C PHE A 155 -15.05 8.11 -10.85
N ARG A 156 -15.34 8.13 -12.15
CA ARG A 156 -15.15 6.95 -13.00
C ARG A 156 -13.67 6.61 -13.15
N SER A 157 -12.79 7.62 -13.17
CA SER A 157 -11.34 7.40 -13.15
C SER A 157 -10.89 6.71 -11.86
N VAL A 158 -11.39 7.13 -10.70
CA VAL A 158 -11.11 6.45 -9.42
C VAL A 158 -11.66 5.01 -9.40
N SER A 159 -12.88 4.81 -9.91
CA SER A 159 -13.46 3.47 -10.02
C SER A 159 -12.62 2.55 -10.92
N LYS A 160 -12.11 3.09 -12.04
CA LYS A 160 -11.22 2.36 -12.94
C LYS A 160 -9.86 2.07 -12.31
N LEU A 161 -9.33 3.01 -11.54
CA LEU A 161 -8.11 2.82 -10.78
C LEU A 161 -8.24 1.66 -9.78
N LYS A 162 -9.31 1.64 -8.98
CA LYS A 162 -9.59 0.54 -8.04
C LYS A 162 -9.73 -0.80 -8.72
N PHE A 163 -10.36 -0.83 -9.91
CA PHE A 163 -10.46 -2.04 -10.71
C PHE A 163 -9.08 -2.52 -11.19
N ASN A 164 -8.24 -1.60 -11.68
CA ASN A 164 -6.89 -1.94 -12.13
C ASN A 164 -6.00 -2.43 -10.98
N ASP A 165 -6.19 -1.91 -9.77
CA ASP A 165 -5.46 -2.31 -8.57
C ASP A 165 -5.62 -3.81 -8.26
N LEU A 166 -6.83 -4.36 -8.44
CA LEU A 166 -7.07 -5.79 -8.24
C LEU A 166 -6.21 -6.65 -9.18
N PHE A 167 -6.05 -6.24 -10.44
CA PHE A 167 -5.22 -6.98 -11.41
C PHE A 167 -3.73 -6.88 -11.07
N VAL A 168 -3.28 -5.72 -10.57
CA VAL A 168 -1.90 -5.55 -10.15
C VAL A 168 -1.59 -6.44 -8.96
N GLN A 169 -2.50 -6.54 -7.99
CA GLN A 169 -2.34 -7.44 -6.86
C GLN A 169 -2.34 -8.91 -7.28
N ASP A 170 -3.24 -9.31 -8.18
CA ASP A 170 -3.28 -10.67 -8.73
C ASP A 170 -1.99 -10.98 -9.52
N ALA A 171 -1.50 -10.05 -10.33
CA ALA A 171 -0.27 -10.22 -11.09
C ALA A 171 0.92 -10.43 -10.14
N TYR A 172 1.02 -9.64 -9.06
CA TYR A 172 2.05 -9.82 -8.05
C TYR A 172 1.94 -11.18 -7.35
N ASN A 173 0.75 -11.56 -6.88
CA ASN A 173 0.49 -12.81 -6.19
C ASN A 173 0.76 -14.06 -7.07
N SER A 174 0.65 -13.91 -8.39
CA SER A 174 0.96 -14.95 -9.38
C SER A 174 2.39 -14.88 -9.91
N PHE A 175 3.28 -14.11 -9.27
CA PHE A 175 4.66 -13.90 -9.73
C PHE A 175 4.73 -13.37 -11.17
N PHE A 176 3.78 -12.49 -11.56
CA PHE A 176 3.62 -11.96 -12.91
C PHE A 176 3.35 -13.03 -13.99
N GLN A 177 2.91 -14.22 -13.60
CA GLN A 177 2.45 -15.25 -14.53
C GLN A 177 1.04 -14.92 -15.01
N VAL A 178 0.94 -13.96 -15.92
CA VAL A 178 -0.34 -13.55 -16.48
C VAL A 178 -0.85 -14.64 -17.44
N PRO A 179 -2.10 -15.09 -17.34
CA PRO A 179 -2.66 -16.03 -18.30
C PRO A 179 -2.52 -15.50 -19.73
N PRO A 180 -2.27 -16.37 -20.73
CA PRO A 180 -2.22 -15.93 -22.11
C PRO A 180 -3.57 -15.30 -22.51
N PRO A 181 -3.57 -14.32 -23.42
CA PRO A 181 -4.81 -13.75 -23.90
C PRO A 181 -5.71 -14.83 -24.50
N PRO A 182 -7.04 -14.67 -24.42
CA PRO A 182 -7.97 -15.59 -25.05
C PRO A 182 -7.61 -15.80 -26.53
N ALA A 183 -7.76 -17.03 -27.01
CA ALA A 183 -7.57 -17.31 -28.41
C ALA A 183 -8.49 -16.42 -29.26
N ALA A 184 -7.96 -15.93 -30.39
CA ALA A 184 -8.79 -15.13 -31.29
C ALA A 184 -10.03 -15.93 -31.71
N PRO A 185 -11.23 -15.30 -31.74
CA PRO A 185 -12.44 -15.99 -32.16
C PRO A 185 -12.28 -16.51 -33.57
N GLN A 186 -12.65 -17.77 -33.77
CA GLN A 186 -12.69 -18.35 -35.10
C GLN A 186 -13.97 -17.89 -35.79
N VAL A 187 -13.86 -16.89 -36.61
CA VAL A 187 -14.97 -16.37 -37.38
C VAL A 187 -15.11 -17.19 -38.67
N ARG A 188 -16.30 -17.77 -38.89
CA ARG A 188 -16.68 -18.39 -40.17
C ARG A 188 -17.67 -17.49 -40.88
N ALA A 189 -17.27 -16.94 -42.00
CA ALA A 189 -18.19 -16.18 -42.85
C ALA A 189 -18.93 -17.13 -43.77
N ALA A 190 -20.25 -17.05 -43.78
CA ALA A 190 -21.10 -17.72 -44.75
C ALA A 190 -21.75 -16.69 -45.66
N GLN A 191 -21.60 -16.86 -46.97
CA GLN A 191 -22.26 -16.00 -47.95
C GLN A 191 -23.72 -16.48 -48.13
N LEU A 192 -24.64 -15.58 -47.88
CA LEU A 192 -26.06 -15.72 -48.21
C LEU A 192 -26.39 -14.83 -49.39
N ASP A 193 -27.58 -15.05 -50.00
CA ASP A 193 -28.05 -14.15 -51.07
C ASP A 193 -28.21 -12.73 -50.52
N LYS A 194 -27.41 -11.79 -51.05
CA LYS A 194 -27.33 -10.39 -50.62
C LYS A 194 -26.95 -10.10 -49.17
N ALA A 195 -26.38 -11.08 -48.44
CA ALA A 195 -25.90 -10.90 -47.06
C ALA A 195 -24.69 -11.79 -46.77
N VAL A 196 -23.92 -11.39 -45.73
CA VAL A 196 -22.85 -12.21 -45.14
C VAL A 196 -23.18 -12.38 -43.63
N VAL A 197 -23.11 -13.61 -43.15
CA VAL A 197 -23.24 -13.93 -41.72
C VAL A 197 -21.85 -14.28 -41.20
N LEU A 198 -21.49 -13.68 -40.06
CA LEU A 198 -20.24 -13.92 -39.34
C LEU A 198 -20.48 -14.79 -38.14
#